data_6dbb042e0f2fb94ef7b5037e4e779abc
#
_entry.id   6dbb042e0f2fb94ef7b5037e4e779abc
#
_cell.length_a   1.000
_cell.length_b   1.000
_cell.length_c   1.000
_cell.angle_alpha   90.00
_cell.angle_beta   90.00
_cell.angle_gamma   90.00
#
_symmetry.space_group_name_H-M   'P 1'
#
loop_
_entity.id
_entity.type
_entity.pdbx_description
1 polymer ?
#
loop_
_entity_poly.entity_id
_entity_poly.type
_entity_poly.pdbx_seq_one_letter_code
_entity_poly.pdbx_strand_id
1 'polypeptide(L)'
;MTVVVEDPLIAGMAIRRTLPLHQSSRRLRELYPECPRVYGVAVMRDLSRRRWWPLAEALTADRLQRMFDAAIAETDNRAAVTQQLAATLAHVVVGRVVPLLVLEGRAWDTGLENLWVHVDSEGAIDWVGVVDPILRALPDDAYFSGRQARIADSARDGIVALPNEAALTTWVAHRSHRALEPLFDRLIEISGAAISGVAMWHMVGAAVVGAATQVPLLAGSSELVSMRRGQAVLDALAGFGLPVRGAGRAGKVLLN
;
A
#
# COMPACT_ATOMS: atom_id res chain seq x y z
N MET A 1 -6.24 7.30 32.02
CA MET A 1 -5.50 8.04 30.96
C MET A 1 -4.40 7.14 30.46
N THR A 2 -4.60 6.52 29.30
CA THR A 2 -3.57 5.69 28.66
C THR A 2 -2.57 6.67 28.03
N VAL A 3 -1.32 6.67 28.51
CA VAL A 3 -0.24 7.45 27.90
C VAL A 3 0.04 6.77 26.55
N VAL A 4 -0.39 7.40 25.45
CA VAL A 4 0.00 6.97 24.10
C VAL A 4 1.50 7.27 23.97
N VAL A 5 2.33 6.25 24.08
CA VAL A 5 3.77 6.37 23.82
C VAL A 5 3.93 6.61 22.32
N GLU A 6 4.37 7.80 21.93
CA GLU A 6 4.60 8.12 20.52
C GLU A 6 5.70 7.22 19.96
N ASP A 7 5.46 6.62 18.79
CA ASP A 7 6.44 5.76 18.11
C ASP A 7 7.75 6.55 17.87
N PRO A 8 8.92 6.01 18.25
CA PRO A 8 10.21 6.71 18.13
C PRO A 8 10.53 7.20 16.71
N LEU A 9 10.07 6.48 15.67
CA LEU A 9 10.24 6.95 14.29
C LEU A 9 9.39 8.18 13.99
N ILE A 10 8.20 8.26 14.57
CA ILE A 10 7.31 9.41 14.43
C ILE A 10 7.84 10.60 15.21
N ALA A 11 8.27 10.38 16.45
CA ALA A 11 8.87 11.41 17.30
C ALA A 11 10.15 12.00 16.69
N GLY A 12 10.90 11.18 15.93
CA GLY A 12 12.11 11.59 15.22
C GLY A 12 11.91 12.31 13.88
N MET A 13 10.64 12.49 13.43
CA MET A 13 10.37 13.18 12.16
C MET A 13 10.59 14.68 12.25
N ALA A 14 11.52 15.22 11.44
CA ALA A 14 11.80 16.65 11.33
C ALA A 14 10.88 17.32 10.29
N ILE A 15 9.59 17.41 10.56
CA ILE A 15 8.60 17.99 9.64
C ILE A 15 8.78 19.49 9.54
N ARG A 16 9.45 19.97 8.49
CA ARG A 16 9.66 21.42 8.24
C ARG A 16 8.43 22.10 7.65
N ARG A 17 7.63 21.39 6.87
CA ARG A 17 6.39 21.87 6.26
C ARG A 17 5.37 20.74 6.27
N THR A 18 4.23 20.98 6.91
CA THR A 18 3.12 20.01 6.91
C THR A 18 2.47 19.94 5.54
N LEU A 19 2.39 18.73 4.97
CA LEU A 19 1.73 18.42 3.72
C LEU A 19 0.42 17.67 3.97
N PRO A 20 -0.49 17.61 2.98
CA PRO A 20 -1.70 16.79 3.04
C PRO A 20 -1.41 15.33 3.41
N LEU A 21 -0.33 14.75 2.91
CA LEU A 21 0.08 13.38 3.23
C LEU A 21 0.37 13.19 4.74
N HIS A 22 0.98 14.16 5.42
CA HIS A 22 1.22 14.06 6.86
C HIS A 22 -0.10 13.97 7.66
N GLN A 23 -1.11 14.74 7.24
CA GLN A 23 -2.44 14.72 7.87
C GLN A 23 -3.15 13.38 7.62
N SER A 24 -3.14 12.91 6.38
CA SER A 24 -3.71 11.60 6.02
C SER A 24 -2.99 10.45 6.73
N SER A 25 -1.65 10.46 6.76
CA SER A 25 -0.87 9.45 7.48
C SER A 25 -1.16 9.44 8.99
N ARG A 26 -1.37 10.61 9.60
CA ARG A 26 -1.76 10.69 11.01
C ARG A 26 -3.10 9.99 11.25
N ARG A 27 -4.13 10.31 10.46
CA ARG A 27 -5.46 9.67 10.57
C ARG A 27 -5.40 8.16 10.36
N LEU A 28 -4.60 7.69 9.39
CA LEU A 28 -4.41 6.25 9.16
C LEU A 28 -3.76 5.55 10.35
N ARG A 29 -2.81 6.19 11.04
CA ARG A 29 -2.18 5.64 12.25
C ARG A 29 -3.15 5.56 13.44
N GLU A 30 -4.09 6.49 13.51
CA GLU A 30 -5.12 6.53 14.55
C GLU A 30 -6.14 5.39 14.40
N LEU A 31 -6.24 4.75 13.22
CA LEU A 31 -7.13 3.61 12.99
C LEU A 31 -6.71 2.37 13.81
N TYR A 32 -5.41 2.19 14.03
CA TYR A 32 -4.89 1.06 14.79
C TYR A 32 -3.80 1.52 15.77
N PRO A 33 -4.21 2.14 16.90
CA PRO A 33 -3.29 2.79 17.83
C PRO A 33 -2.24 1.87 18.44
N GLU A 34 -2.54 0.57 18.57
CA GLU A 34 -1.62 -0.43 19.11
C GLU A 34 -0.49 -0.78 18.12
N CYS A 35 -0.76 -0.65 16.82
CA CYS A 35 0.20 -0.89 15.74
C CYS A 35 0.13 0.23 14.68
N PRO A 36 0.49 1.49 15.01
CA PRO A 36 0.27 2.64 14.15
C PRO A 36 1.06 2.58 12.83
N ARG A 37 2.06 1.70 12.76
CA ARG A 37 2.86 1.50 11.55
C ARG A 37 2.14 0.73 10.44
N VAL A 38 1.05 0.03 10.76
CA VAL A 38 0.35 -0.86 9.79
C VAL A 38 -0.22 -0.09 8.60
N TYR A 39 -0.84 1.06 8.84
CA TYR A 39 -1.46 1.87 7.79
C TYR A 39 -0.74 3.18 7.51
N GLY A 40 0.14 3.62 8.40
CA GLY A 40 0.87 4.87 8.27
C GLY A 40 1.89 4.84 7.13
N VAL A 41 2.20 6.02 6.59
CA VAL A 41 3.26 6.24 5.61
C VAL A 41 4.10 7.42 6.05
N ALA A 42 5.42 7.31 5.88
CA ALA A 42 6.37 8.36 6.20
C ALA A 42 6.79 9.15 4.95
N VAL A 43 7.30 10.37 5.16
CA VAL A 43 7.92 11.17 4.09
C VAL A 43 9.43 11.10 4.26
N MET A 44 10.15 10.55 3.27
CA MET A 44 11.58 10.23 3.40
C MET A 44 12.48 11.44 3.65
N ARG A 45 12.11 12.63 3.22
CA ARG A 45 12.87 13.86 3.49
C ARG A 45 12.86 14.30 4.97
N ASP A 46 11.90 13.80 5.76
CA ASP A 46 11.72 14.17 7.16
C ASP A 46 12.40 13.17 8.11
N LEU A 47 13.07 12.15 7.57
CA LEU A 47 13.62 11.04 8.31
C LEU A 47 15.12 10.87 8.11
N SER A 48 15.79 10.31 9.14
CA SER A 48 17.09 9.67 8.97
C SER A 48 16.94 8.38 8.16
N ARG A 49 17.83 8.16 7.19
CA ARG A 49 17.77 6.96 6.31
C ARG A 49 18.31 5.68 6.98
N ARG A 50 18.62 5.70 8.25
CA ARG A 50 19.08 4.51 8.97
C ARG A 50 18.00 3.43 8.97
N ARG A 51 18.35 2.20 8.54
CA ARG A 51 17.44 1.06 8.35
C ARG A 51 16.36 1.25 7.27
N TRP A 52 16.42 2.34 6.53
CA TRP A 52 15.57 2.55 5.37
C TRP A 52 16.30 2.18 4.08
N TRP A 53 15.62 1.56 3.14
CA TRP A 53 16.14 1.29 1.82
C TRP A 53 15.05 1.41 0.75
N PRO A 54 15.43 1.81 -0.51
CA PRO A 54 14.49 1.88 -1.62
C PRO A 54 13.93 0.50 -1.93
N LEU A 55 12.61 0.36 -2.08
CA LEU A 55 12.00 -0.92 -2.41
C LEU A 55 12.53 -1.50 -3.75
N ALA A 56 12.97 -0.65 -4.67
CA ALA A 56 13.60 -1.06 -5.92
C ALA A 56 14.88 -1.91 -5.72
N GLU A 57 15.59 -1.78 -4.59
CA GLU A 57 16.74 -2.63 -4.26
C GLU A 57 16.36 -4.10 -4.02
N ALA A 58 15.08 -4.41 -3.84
CA ALA A 58 14.62 -5.79 -3.82
C ALA A 58 14.87 -6.52 -5.15
N LEU A 59 14.98 -5.78 -6.26
CA LEU A 59 15.24 -6.32 -7.60
C LEU A 59 16.72 -6.37 -7.96
N THR A 60 17.53 -5.41 -7.48
CA THR A 60 18.91 -5.19 -7.94
C THR A 60 19.98 -5.55 -6.91
N ALA A 61 19.59 -5.66 -5.65
CA ALA A 61 20.45 -6.06 -4.54
C ALA A 61 19.94 -7.35 -3.90
N ASP A 62 20.78 -8.03 -3.11
CA ASP A 62 20.43 -9.30 -2.47
C ASP A 62 19.49 -9.15 -1.25
N ARG A 63 18.74 -8.03 -1.17
CA ARG A 63 17.93 -7.74 0.02
C ARG A 63 16.77 -8.73 0.17
N LEU A 64 16.00 -8.96 -0.88
CA LEU A 64 14.89 -9.90 -0.85
C LEU A 64 15.39 -11.33 -0.65
N GLN A 65 16.53 -11.70 -1.27
CA GLN A 65 17.17 -12.99 -1.06
C GLN A 65 17.56 -13.18 0.41
N ARG A 66 18.22 -12.21 1.03
CA ARG A 66 18.63 -12.31 2.45
C ARG A 66 17.43 -12.41 3.39
N MET A 67 16.33 -11.68 3.11
CA MET A 67 15.09 -11.81 3.89
C MET A 67 14.50 -13.22 3.75
N PHE A 68 14.50 -13.77 2.53
CA PHE A 68 14.04 -15.12 2.28
C PHE A 68 14.89 -16.17 2.99
N ASP A 69 16.22 -16.07 2.88
CA ASP A 69 17.16 -17.01 3.50
C ASP A 69 17.07 -16.99 5.04
N ALA A 70 16.95 -15.80 5.64
CA ALA A 70 16.76 -15.66 7.07
C ALA A 70 15.45 -16.34 7.54
N ALA A 71 14.34 -16.11 6.86
CA ALA A 71 13.05 -16.71 7.21
C ALA A 71 13.03 -18.24 6.96
N ILE A 72 13.76 -18.74 5.95
CA ILE A 72 13.94 -20.18 5.71
C ILE A 72 14.73 -20.82 6.84
N ALA A 73 15.78 -20.16 7.33
CA ALA A 73 16.58 -20.68 8.44
C ALA A 73 15.75 -20.90 9.72
N GLU A 74 14.65 -20.14 9.91
CA GLU A 74 13.78 -20.26 11.07
C GLU A 74 12.67 -21.31 10.89
N THR A 75 12.14 -21.47 9.67
CA THR A 75 10.88 -22.23 9.45
C THR A 75 11.06 -23.51 8.64
N ASP A 76 12.15 -23.62 7.86
CA ASP A 76 12.42 -24.70 6.87
C ASP A 76 11.23 -24.97 5.91
N ASN A 77 10.39 -23.98 5.66
CA ASN A 77 9.20 -24.10 4.81
C ASN A 77 9.17 -23.02 3.73
N ARG A 78 9.72 -23.36 2.55
CA ARG A 78 9.82 -22.45 1.39
C ARG A 78 8.46 -21.86 0.98
N ALA A 79 7.41 -22.66 0.95
CA ALA A 79 6.07 -22.21 0.55
C ALA A 79 5.50 -21.20 1.54
N ALA A 80 5.62 -21.47 2.85
CA ALA A 80 5.16 -20.55 3.90
C ALA A 80 5.93 -19.23 3.88
N VAL A 81 7.27 -19.28 3.76
CA VAL A 81 8.11 -18.06 3.66
C VAL A 81 7.78 -17.27 2.41
N THR A 82 7.60 -17.94 1.25
CA THR A 82 7.22 -17.24 0.01
C THR A 82 5.87 -16.56 0.15
N GLN A 83 4.90 -17.24 0.76
CA GLN A 83 3.57 -16.68 1.03
C GLN A 83 3.65 -15.46 1.96
N GLN A 84 4.42 -15.54 3.03
CA GLN A 84 4.62 -14.45 3.98
C GLN A 84 5.26 -13.23 3.30
N LEU A 85 6.32 -13.42 2.53
CA LEU A 85 6.99 -12.32 1.83
C LEU A 85 6.10 -11.72 0.74
N ALA A 86 5.36 -12.53 -0.02
CA ALA A 86 4.39 -12.05 -1.00
C ALA A 86 3.28 -11.22 -0.35
N ALA A 87 2.74 -11.67 0.79
CA ALA A 87 1.75 -10.93 1.56
C ALA A 87 2.32 -9.60 2.12
N THR A 88 3.57 -9.62 2.59
CA THR A 88 4.27 -8.41 3.05
C THR A 88 4.44 -7.41 1.90
N LEU A 89 4.89 -7.84 0.72
CA LEU A 89 5.03 -6.97 -0.45
C LEU A 89 3.69 -6.42 -0.93
N ALA A 90 2.65 -7.26 -0.97
CA ALA A 90 1.28 -6.82 -1.28
C ALA A 90 0.79 -5.76 -0.29
N HIS A 91 1.05 -5.95 1.01
CA HIS A 91 0.70 -4.97 2.04
C HIS A 91 1.49 -3.67 1.91
N VAL A 92 2.80 -3.75 1.66
CA VAL A 92 3.68 -2.58 1.46
C VAL A 92 3.19 -1.70 0.32
N VAL A 93 2.82 -2.29 -0.82
CA VAL A 93 2.47 -1.56 -2.04
C VAL A 93 0.97 -1.18 -2.07
N VAL A 94 0.09 -2.13 -1.74
CA VAL A 94 -1.36 -1.96 -1.89
C VAL A 94 -2.06 -1.77 -0.55
N GLY A 95 -1.74 -2.60 0.43
CA GLY A 95 -2.44 -2.64 1.72
C GLY A 95 -2.34 -1.35 2.53
N ARG A 96 -1.41 -0.45 2.20
CA ARG A 96 -1.24 0.85 2.88
C ARG A 96 -1.86 2.02 2.12
N VAL A 97 -1.91 1.98 0.79
CA VAL A 97 -2.50 3.07 -0.01
C VAL A 97 -4.01 2.92 -0.13
N VAL A 98 -4.51 1.68 -0.23
CA VAL A 98 -5.95 1.43 -0.37
C VAL A 98 -6.77 1.92 0.82
N PRO A 99 -6.35 1.82 2.09
CA PRO A 99 -7.02 2.48 3.20
C PRO A 99 -7.28 3.97 2.97
N LEU A 100 -6.28 4.70 2.49
CA LEU A 100 -6.43 6.12 2.18
C LEU A 100 -7.41 6.34 1.01
N LEU A 101 -7.30 5.52 -0.03
CA LEU A 101 -8.19 5.60 -1.18
C LEU A 101 -9.65 5.38 -0.80
N VAL A 102 -9.93 4.33 0.00
CA VAL A 102 -11.32 3.99 0.35
C VAL A 102 -11.93 5.00 1.32
N LEU A 103 -11.16 5.54 2.26
CA LEU A 103 -11.64 6.51 3.24
C LEU A 103 -11.74 7.94 2.67
N GLU A 104 -10.70 8.41 2.01
CA GLU A 104 -10.56 9.82 1.66
C GLU A 104 -10.66 10.08 0.15
N GLY A 105 -10.63 9.05 -0.71
CA GLY A 105 -10.51 9.26 -2.15
C GLY A 105 -9.15 9.89 -2.53
N ARG A 106 -8.10 9.56 -1.78
CA ARG A 106 -6.73 10.04 -1.98
C ARG A 106 -5.77 8.86 -2.14
N ALA A 107 -4.68 9.05 -2.84
CA ALA A 107 -3.60 8.07 -2.93
C ALA A 107 -2.24 8.75 -3.13
N TRP A 108 -1.17 8.16 -2.56
CA TRP A 108 0.21 8.46 -2.96
C TRP A 108 0.66 7.53 -4.07
N ASP A 109 1.80 7.84 -4.70
CA ASP A 109 2.38 7.02 -5.74
C ASP A 109 3.01 5.74 -5.16
N THR A 110 2.54 4.59 -5.62
CA THR A 110 3.01 3.26 -5.21
C THR A 110 4.08 2.68 -6.12
N GLY A 111 4.64 3.47 -7.04
CA GLY A 111 5.75 3.03 -7.89
C GLY A 111 7.01 2.69 -7.12
N LEU A 112 7.79 1.72 -7.60
CA LEU A 112 9.01 1.25 -6.94
C LEU A 112 10.01 2.37 -6.68
N GLU A 113 10.10 3.33 -7.58
CA GLU A 113 11.00 4.49 -7.50
C GLU A 113 10.61 5.45 -6.37
N ASN A 114 9.36 5.39 -5.92
CA ASN A 114 8.85 6.24 -4.84
C ASN A 114 8.88 5.57 -3.48
N LEU A 115 8.81 4.24 -3.43
CA LEU A 115 8.65 3.51 -2.17
C LEU A 115 9.99 3.19 -1.51
N TRP A 116 10.05 3.46 -0.21
CA TRP A 116 11.09 3.02 0.71
C TRP A 116 10.47 2.18 1.82
N VAL A 117 11.22 1.25 2.34
CA VAL A 117 10.81 0.42 3.47
C VAL A 117 11.81 0.53 4.60
N HIS A 118 11.29 0.51 5.82
CA HIS A 118 12.09 0.39 7.03
C HIS A 118 12.08 -1.06 7.48
N VAL A 119 13.22 -1.50 7.98
CA VAL A 119 13.38 -2.86 8.52
C VAL A 119 13.71 -2.74 10.00
N ASP A 120 12.97 -3.45 10.83
CA ASP A 120 13.15 -3.49 12.26
C ASP A 120 14.42 -4.26 12.69
N SER A 121 14.58 -4.51 14.00
CA SER A 121 15.72 -5.26 14.53
C SER A 121 15.69 -6.75 14.20
N GLU A 122 14.51 -7.28 13.87
CA GLU A 122 14.28 -8.68 13.54
C GLU A 122 14.37 -8.94 12.03
N GLY A 123 14.57 -7.89 11.22
CA GLY A 123 14.69 -7.99 9.77
C GLY A 123 13.34 -7.91 9.04
N ALA A 124 12.23 -7.68 9.76
CA ALA A 124 10.91 -7.54 9.15
C ALA A 124 10.64 -6.11 8.64
N ILE A 125 9.90 -6.00 7.54
CA ILE A 125 9.44 -4.70 7.04
C ILE A 125 8.27 -4.24 7.92
N ASP A 126 8.48 -3.14 8.65
CA ASP A 126 7.51 -2.61 9.60
C ASP A 126 6.92 -1.25 9.18
N TRP A 127 7.62 -0.48 8.35
CA TRP A 127 7.17 0.84 7.91
C TRP A 127 7.40 1.08 6.43
N VAL A 128 6.58 1.96 5.83
CA VAL A 128 6.72 2.42 4.44
C VAL A 128 6.94 3.92 4.42
N GLY A 129 7.81 4.39 3.55
CA GLY A 129 8.05 5.79 3.27
C GLY A 129 7.96 6.10 1.78
N VAL A 130 7.68 7.36 1.47
CA VAL A 130 7.63 7.87 0.09
C VAL A 130 8.59 9.03 -0.10
N VAL A 131 9.23 9.09 -1.28
CA VAL A 131 10.11 10.18 -1.68
C VAL A 131 9.29 11.36 -2.20
N ASP A 132 8.36 11.10 -3.12
CA ASP A 132 7.36 12.06 -3.60
C ASP A 132 6.10 11.96 -2.73
N PRO A 133 5.85 12.97 -1.87
CA PRO A 133 4.69 12.98 -0.98
C PRO A 133 3.42 13.57 -1.60
N ILE A 134 3.40 13.80 -2.92
CA ILE A 134 2.25 14.39 -3.61
C ILE A 134 1.11 13.40 -3.64
N LEU A 135 -0.02 13.77 -3.06
CA LEU A 135 -1.27 13.01 -3.16
C LEU A 135 -1.97 13.24 -4.49
N ARG A 136 -2.61 12.20 -5.01
CA ARG A 136 -3.67 12.29 -6.03
C ARG A 136 -5.00 12.16 -5.30
N ALA A 137 -5.94 13.05 -5.62
CA ALA A 137 -7.22 13.13 -4.94
C ALA A 137 -8.37 13.33 -5.91
N LEU A 138 -9.60 13.10 -5.43
CA LEU A 138 -10.81 13.38 -6.21
C LEU A 138 -11.03 14.91 -6.33
N PRO A 139 -11.74 15.38 -7.38
CA PRO A 139 -11.97 16.82 -7.59
C PRO A 139 -12.81 17.48 -6.50
N ASP A 140 -13.66 16.70 -5.82
CA ASP A 140 -14.52 17.12 -4.71
C ASP A 140 -13.84 17.03 -3.34
N ASP A 141 -12.54 16.76 -3.31
CA ASP A 141 -11.78 16.72 -2.07
C ASP A 141 -11.85 18.07 -1.32
N ALA A 142 -12.04 18.01 -0.01
CA ALA A 142 -12.15 19.16 0.86
C ALA A 142 -10.97 20.15 0.74
N TYR A 143 -9.80 19.67 0.32
CA TYR A 143 -8.64 20.51 0.07
C TYR A 143 -8.88 21.54 -1.04
N PHE A 144 -9.66 21.18 -2.06
CA PHE A 144 -9.97 22.05 -3.21
C PHE A 144 -11.18 22.96 -2.94
N SER A 145 -11.98 22.70 -1.89
CA SER A 145 -13.14 23.48 -1.53
C SER A 145 -12.73 24.91 -1.12
N GLY A 146 -13.27 25.90 -1.80
CA GLY A 146 -13.00 27.33 -1.53
C GLY A 146 -11.71 27.88 -2.13
N ARG A 147 -10.90 27.06 -2.81
CA ARG A 147 -9.76 27.51 -3.59
C ARG A 147 -10.10 27.44 -5.08
N GLN A 148 -10.01 28.56 -5.79
CA GLN A 148 -9.87 28.50 -7.24
C GLN A 148 -8.51 27.86 -7.53
N ALA A 149 -8.50 26.52 -7.58
CA ALA A 149 -7.28 25.74 -7.75
C ALA A 149 -6.72 25.98 -9.15
N ARG A 150 -5.74 26.83 -9.26
CA ARG A 150 -4.81 26.79 -10.40
C ARG A 150 -4.05 25.47 -10.29
N ILE A 151 -4.23 24.59 -11.27
CA ILE A 151 -3.60 23.25 -11.33
C ILE A 151 -2.08 23.33 -11.07
N ALA A 152 -1.44 24.43 -11.46
CA ALA A 152 0.00 24.67 -11.25
C ALA A 152 0.41 24.87 -9.78
N ASP A 153 -0.49 25.35 -8.91
CA ASP A 153 -0.17 25.59 -7.51
C ASP A 153 -0.42 24.34 -6.62
N SER A 154 -1.30 23.45 -7.04
CA SER A 154 -1.69 22.27 -6.25
C SER A 154 -0.55 21.26 -6.07
N ALA A 155 0.32 21.08 -7.07
CA ALA A 155 1.48 20.20 -6.94
C ALA A 155 2.51 20.74 -5.90
N ARG A 156 2.69 22.07 -5.83
CA ARG A 156 3.52 22.70 -4.79
C ARG A 156 2.93 22.53 -3.40
N ASP A 157 1.62 22.45 -3.31
CA ASP A 157 0.89 22.22 -2.06
C ASP A 157 0.84 20.75 -1.64
N GLY A 158 1.36 19.84 -2.46
CA GLY A 158 1.47 18.41 -2.14
C GLY A 158 0.20 17.59 -2.42
N ILE A 159 -0.71 18.09 -3.27
CA ILE A 159 -1.92 17.37 -3.69
C ILE A 159 -2.34 17.80 -5.11
N VAL A 160 -2.78 16.85 -5.94
CA VAL A 160 -3.23 17.06 -7.33
C VAL A 160 -4.57 16.36 -7.53
N ALA A 161 -5.54 17.07 -8.13
CA ALA A 161 -6.82 16.49 -8.49
C ALA A 161 -6.68 15.59 -9.73
N LEU A 162 -7.28 14.40 -9.67
CA LEU A 162 -7.54 13.57 -10.85
C LEU A 162 -8.99 13.79 -11.32
N PRO A 163 -9.29 13.54 -12.62
CA PRO A 163 -10.59 13.92 -13.18
C PRO A 163 -11.80 13.30 -12.49
N ASN A 164 -11.67 12.07 -11.99
CA ASN A 164 -12.74 11.30 -11.36
C ASN A 164 -12.21 10.08 -10.62
N GLU A 165 -13.10 9.34 -9.95
CA GLU A 165 -12.78 8.14 -9.18
C GLU A 165 -12.19 7.02 -10.07
N ALA A 166 -12.69 6.85 -11.30
CA ALA A 166 -12.16 5.84 -12.22
C ALA A 166 -10.69 6.13 -12.61
N ALA A 167 -10.35 7.39 -12.85
CA ALA A 167 -8.97 7.80 -13.13
C ALA A 167 -8.05 7.53 -11.93
N LEU A 168 -8.50 7.82 -10.70
CA LEU A 168 -7.73 7.59 -9.49
C LEU A 168 -7.52 6.09 -9.23
N THR A 169 -8.56 5.27 -9.32
CA THR A 169 -8.49 3.82 -9.09
C THR A 169 -7.65 3.11 -10.16
N THR A 170 -7.80 3.49 -11.43
CA THR A 170 -6.97 2.96 -12.52
C THR A 170 -5.51 3.34 -12.35
N TRP A 171 -5.23 4.58 -11.94
CA TRP A 171 -3.86 5.03 -11.69
C TRP A 171 -3.22 4.25 -10.52
N VAL A 172 -3.92 4.08 -9.39
CA VAL A 172 -3.42 3.28 -8.26
C VAL A 172 -3.17 1.82 -8.69
N ALA A 173 -4.12 1.21 -9.39
CA ALA A 173 -4.00 -0.16 -9.87
C ALA A 173 -2.80 -0.32 -10.82
N HIS A 174 -2.63 0.60 -11.78
CA HIS A 174 -1.50 0.58 -12.71
C HIS A 174 -0.16 0.73 -11.99
N ARG A 175 -0.04 1.71 -11.07
CA ARG A 175 1.21 1.93 -10.32
C ARG A 175 1.55 0.72 -9.44
N SER A 176 0.54 0.16 -8.77
CA SER A 176 0.72 -1.03 -7.93
C SER A 176 1.08 -2.28 -8.75
N HIS A 177 0.46 -2.48 -9.92
CA HIS A 177 0.82 -3.56 -10.85
C HIS A 177 2.30 -3.46 -11.24
N ARG A 178 2.71 -2.29 -11.75
CA ARG A 178 4.10 -2.05 -12.20
C ARG A 178 5.14 -2.22 -11.08
N ALA A 179 4.74 -2.02 -9.83
CA ALA A 179 5.60 -2.24 -8.69
C ALA A 179 5.67 -3.72 -8.27
N LEU A 180 4.51 -4.40 -8.21
CA LEU A 180 4.43 -5.76 -7.67
C LEU A 180 4.85 -6.84 -8.67
N GLU A 181 4.59 -6.67 -9.96
CA GLU A 181 4.93 -7.66 -10.97
C GLU A 181 6.41 -8.07 -10.91
N PRO A 182 7.39 -7.16 -11.03
CA PRO A 182 8.80 -7.54 -10.95
C PRO A 182 9.22 -8.06 -9.57
N LEU A 183 8.59 -7.60 -8.49
CA LEU A 183 8.86 -8.10 -7.13
C LEU A 183 8.40 -9.56 -6.97
N PHE A 184 7.24 -9.90 -7.51
CA PHE A 184 6.73 -11.27 -7.50
C PHE A 184 7.54 -12.19 -8.40
N ASP A 185 7.96 -11.73 -9.59
CA ASP A 185 8.85 -12.48 -10.47
C ASP A 185 10.17 -12.80 -9.75
N ARG A 186 10.76 -11.79 -9.10
CA ARG A 186 11.97 -11.99 -8.30
C ARG A 186 11.75 -12.97 -7.14
N LEU A 187 10.61 -12.92 -6.46
CA LEU A 187 10.28 -13.85 -5.38
C LEU A 187 10.07 -15.28 -5.90
N ILE A 188 9.48 -15.45 -7.08
CA ILE A 188 9.35 -16.75 -7.76
C ILE A 188 10.73 -17.34 -8.03
N GLU A 189 11.66 -16.56 -8.58
CA GLU A 189 13.05 -17.00 -8.82
C GLU A 189 13.73 -17.46 -7.52
N ILE A 190 13.73 -16.63 -6.49
CA ILE A 190 14.36 -16.88 -5.19
C ILE A 190 13.79 -18.14 -4.53
N SER A 191 12.47 -18.28 -4.57
CA SER A 191 11.78 -19.39 -3.92
C SER A 191 11.80 -20.70 -4.73
N GLY A 192 12.26 -20.68 -5.99
CA GLY A 192 12.14 -21.82 -6.89
C GLY A 192 10.68 -22.15 -7.21
N ALA A 193 9.84 -21.13 -7.39
CA ALA A 193 8.41 -21.24 -7.68
C ALA A 193 7.62 -22.03 -6.60
N ALA A 194 7.99 -21.84 -5.31
CA ALA A 194 7.33 -22.53 -4.20
C ALA A 194 5.83 -22.23 -4.08
N ILE A 195 5.39 -21.04 -4.55
CA ILE A 195 3.98 -20.73 -4.82
C ILE A 195 3.85 -20.08 -6.20
N SER A 196 2.66 -20.13 -6.79
CA SER A 196 2.41 -19.56 -8.11
C SER A 196 2.22 -18.04 -8.06
N GLY A 197 2.54 -17.32 -9.16
CA GLY A 197 2.24 -15.91 -9.31
C GLY A 197 0.73 -15.61 -9.15
N VAL A 198 -0.14 -16.54 -9.59
CA VAL A 198 -1.60 -16.43 -9.38
C VAL A 198 -1.94 -16.35 -7.89
N ALA A 199 -1.31 -17.19 -7.06
CA ALA A 199 -1.53 -17.16 -5.61
C ALA A 199 -1.06 -15.82 -5.01
N MET A 200 0.05 -15.24 -5.48
CA MET A 200 0.53 -13.94 -5.03
C MET A 200 -0.45 -12.82 -5.40
N TRP A 201 -0.99 -12.82 -6.61
CA TRP A 201 -2.02 -11.84 -7.02
C TRP A 201 -3.34 -11.99 -6.26
N HIS A 202 -3.72 -13.20 -5.85
CA HIS A 202 -4.85 -13.39 -4.93
C HIS A 202 -4.61 -12.70 -3.58
N MET A 203 -3.37 -12.66 -3.08
CA MET A 203 -3.04 -11.93 -1.84
C MET A 203 -3.21 -10.41 -2.01
N VAL A 204 -2.88 -9.88 -3.19
CA VAL A 204 -3.17 -8.47 -3.52
C VAL A 204 -4.67 -8.21 -3.47
N GLY A 205 -5.47 -9.08 -4.08
CA GLY A 205 -6.93 -8.99 -4.01
C GLY A 205 -7.45 -9.04 -2.57
N ALA A 206 -6.92 -9.95 -1.75
CA ALA A 206 -7.27 -10.05 -0.33
C ALA A 206 -6.90 -8.78 0.45
N ALA A 207 -5.74 -8.17 0.17
CA ALA A 207 -5.34 -6.90 0.79
C ALA A 207 -6.30 -5.75 0.44
N VAL A 208 -6.76 -5.67 -0.81
CA VAL A 208 -7.77 -4.67 -1.24
C VAL A 208 -9.10 -4.91 -0.53
N VAL A 209 -9.58 -6.15 -0.48
CA VAL A 209 -10.83 -6.50 0.21
C VAL A 209 -10.74 -6.19 1.71
N GLY A 210 -9.63 -6.58 2.35
CA GLY A 210 -9.39 -6.29 3.77
C GLY A 210 -9.44 -4.79 4.07
N ALA A 211 -8.76 -3.97 3.25
CA ALA A 211 -8.79 -2.52 3.39
C ALA A 211 -10.21 -1.94 3.19
N ALA A 212 -10.98 -2.45 2.23
CA ALA A 212 -12.31 -1.95 1.91
C ALA A 212 -13.38 -2.35 2.94
N THR A 213 -13.16 -3.42 3.71
CA THR A 213 -14.11 -3.93 4.71
C THR A 213 -13.73 -3.60 6.15
N GLN A 214 -12.46 -3.80 6.53
CA GLN A 214 -12.00 -3.61 7.92
C GLN A 214 -11.74 -2.15 8.26
N VAL A 215 -11.12 -1.40 7.34
CA VAL A 215 -10.74 0.00 7.60
C VAL A 215 -11.94 0.91 7.84
N PRO A 216 -13.05 0.85 7.09
CA PRO A 216 -14.25 1.64 7.39
C PRO A 216 -14.84 1.35 8.76
N LEU A 217 -14.84 0.09 9.20
CA LEU A 217 -15.30 -0.28 10.55
C LEU A 217 -14.46 0.40 11.63
N LEU A 218 -13.13 0.37 11.49
CA LEU A 218 -12.21 1.03 12.41
C LEU A 218 -12.39 2.56 12.42
N ALA A 219 -12.71 3.15 11.27
CA ALA A 219 -12.89 4.59 11.11
C ALA A 219 -14.30 5.08 11.47
N GLY A 220 -15.26 4.20 11.71
CA GLY A 220 -16.67 4.56 11.89
C GLY A 220 -17.28 5.25 10.66
N SER A 221 -16.81 4.93 9.46
CA SER A 221 -17.20 5.56 8.20
C SER A 221 -18.12 4.69 7.35
N SER A 222 -18.64 5.24 6.23
CA SER A 222 -19.56 4.52 5.35
C SER A 222 -18.88 3.34 4.65
N GLU A 223 -19.30 2.12 4.97
CA GLU A 223 -18.83 0.90 4.32
C GLU A 223 -19.15 0.87 2.82
N LEU A 224 -20.33 1.36 2.41
CA LEU A 224 -20.77 1.30 1.03
C LEU A 224 -19.83 2.03 0.06
N VAL A 225 -19.39 3.24 0.41
CA VAL A 225 -18.45 4.01 -0.42
C VAL A 225 -17.10 3.31 -0.48
N SER A 226 -16.62 2.81 0.65
CA SER A 226 -15.34 2.13 0.76
C SER A 226 -15.33 0.81 -0.02
N MET A 227 -16.39 0.01 0.08
CA MET A 227 -16.54 -1.23 -0.70
C MET A 227 -16.58 -0.95 -2.20
N ARG A 228 -17.32 0.08 -2.63
CA ARG A 228 -17.38 0.49 -4.05
C ARG A 228 -15.99 0.88 -4.57
N ARG A 229 -15.22 1.67 -3.82
CA ARG A 229 -13.87 2.07 -4.18
C ARG A 229 -12.91 0.88 -4.21
N GLY A 230 -12.98 -0.01 -3.22
CA GLY A 230 -12.21 -1.25 -3.20
C GLY A 230 -12.53 -2.13 -4.40
N GLN A 231 -13.83 -2.27 -4.73
CA GLN A 231 -14.27 -3.00 -5.92
C GLN A 231 -13.72 -2.38 -7.22
N ALA A 232 -13.72 -1.05 -7.34
CA ALA A 232 -13.17 -0.36 -8.49
C ALA A 232 -11.65 -0.59 -8.66
N VAL A 233 -10.89 -0.70 -7.57
CA VAL A 233 -9.46 -1.09 -7.63
C VAL A 233 -9.30 -2.52 -8.12
N LEU A 234 -10.12 -3.47 -7.62
CA LEU A 234 -10.10 -4.86 -8.07
C LEU A 234 -10.46 -4.99 -9.56
N ASP A 235 -11.46 -4.23 -10.02
CA ASP A 235 -11.87 -4.21 -11.42
C ASP A 235 -10.76 -3.66 -12.32
N ALA A 236 -10.08 -2.60 -11.88
CA ALA A 236 -8.95 -2.04 -12.61
C ALA A 236 -7.76 -3.02 -12.69
N LEU A 237 -7.42 -3.69 -11.59
CA LEU A 237 -6.38 -4.73 -11.59
C LEU A 237 -6.75 -5.92 -12.50
N ALA A 238 -8.00 -6.39 -12.42
CA ALA A 238 -8.51 -7.43 -13.32
C ALA A 238 -8.49 -7.00 -14.79
N GLY A 239 -8.76 -5.72 -15.06
CA GLY A 239 -8.67 -5.13 -16.40
C GLY A 239 -7.25 -5.16 -17.00
N PHE A 240 -6.21 -5.24 -16.17
CA PHE A 240 -4.83 -5.51 -16.59
C PHE A 240 -4.51 -7.00 -16.75
N GLY A 241 -5.51 -7.88 -16.65
CA GLY A 241 -5.34 -9.32 -16.76
C GLY A 241 -4.84 -10.00 -15.48
N LEU A 242 -4.83 -9.30 -14.34
CA LEU A 242 -4.29 -9.84 -13.09
C LEU A 242 -5.33 -10.70 -12.36
N PRO A 243 -4.97 -11.90 -11.88
CA PRO A 243 -5.88 -12.82 -11.22
C PRO A 243 -6.05 -12.45 -9.73
N VAL A 244 -6.54 -11.23 -9.45
CA VAL A 244 -6.76 -10.72 -8.08
C VAL A 244 -8.01 -11.28 -7.41
N ARG A 245 -8.87 -11.97 -8.16
CA ARG A 245 -10.05 -12.68 -7.65
C ARG A 245 -9.85 -14.17 -7.79
N GLY A 246 -10.17 -14.94 -6.74
CA GLY A 246 -10.25 -16.40 -6.86
C GLY A 246 -11.21 -16.74 -7.99
N ALA A 247 -10.89 -17.79 -8.77
CA ALA A 247 -11.82 -18.31 -9.75
C ALA A 247 -13.10 -18.73 -9.02
N GLY A 248 -14.11 -17.84 -9.04
CA GLY A 248 -15.45 -18.22 -8.64
C GLY A 248 -15.82 -19.45 -9.44
N ARG A 249 -16.16 -20.55 -8.79
CA ARG A 249 -16.81 -21.67 -9.45
C ARG A 249 -18.00 -21.07 -10.19
N ALA A 250 -17.83 -20.86 -11.50
CA ALA A 250 -18.96 -20.68 -12.39
C ALA A 250 -19.78 -21.97 -12.27
N GLY A 251 -20.73 -21.98 -11.35
CA GLY A 251 -21.72 -23.01 -11.26
C GLY A 251 -22.42 -23.06 -12.61
N LYS A 252 -22.08 -24.05 -13.44
CA LYS A 252 -22.96 -24.47 -14.51
C LYS A 252 -24.28 -24.87 -13.85
N VAL A 253 -25.23 -23.92 -13.80
CA VAL A 253 -26.63 -24.29 -13.64
C VAL A 253 -26.99 -24.96 -14.95
N LEU A 254 -26.89 -26.28 -14.98
CA LEU A 254 -27.59 -27.10 -15.97
C LEU A 254 -29.09 -26.97 -15.64
N LEU A 255 -29.78 -26.11 -16.37
CA LEU A 255 -31.22 -26.16 -16.50
C LEU A 255 -31.54 -27.42 -17.34
N ASN A 256 -32.02 -28.46 -16.66
CA ASN A 256 -32.81 -29.51 -17.27
C ASN A 256 -34.29 -29.07 -17.29
#